data_63e3fe4ec0103eb1456f52e86e499f38
#
_entry.id   63e3fe4ec0103eb1456f52e86e499f38
#
_cell.length_a   1.000
_cell.length_b   1.000
_cell.length_c   1.000
_cell.angle_alpha   90.00
_cell.angle_beta   90.00
_cell.angle_gamma   90.00
#
_symmetry.space_group_name_H-M   'P 1'
#
loop_
_entity.id
_entity.type
_entity.pdbx_description
1 polymer ?
#
loop_
_entity_poly.entity_id
_entity_poly.type
_entity_poly.pdbx_seq_one_letter_code
_entity_poly.pdbx_strand_id
1 'polypeptide(L)'
;MSTVGAISCEVPDGARILIICDDDSDTERLKTILRQAGFVSEFAKSLTAGCEAAKSGRFRVVVSTPLLSDGSWRRLIEIANHYDLGFEVVLWARKFDFPEWAEALKEGAFDVLDALCQSLKAVEAAKRALWAAYLKGAGPIPEAPWPQKAA
;
A
#
# COMPACT_ATOMS: atom_id res chain seq x y z
N MET A 1 -26.22 10.13 -5.24
CA MET A 1 -26.18 9.61 -5.13
C MET A 1 -25.79 8.60 -5.21
N SER A 2 -25.50 8.32 -5.09
CA SER A 2 -25.13 7.55 -5.08
C SER A 2 -25.10 6.61 -5.14
N THR A 3 -24.82 6.27 -5.21
CA THR A 3 -24.62 5.47 -5.28
C THR A 3 -24.63 4.40 -5.14
N VAL A 4 -24.74 4.13 -5.21
CA VAL A 4 -25.02 3.26 -5.18
C VAL A 4 -24.46 2.21 -5.16
N GLY A 5 -24.48 1.68 -5.34
CA GLY A 5 -23.93 0.56 -5.42
C GLY A 5 -22.88 0.35 -4.85
N ALA A 6 -22.72 1.06 -4.49
CA ALA A 6 -21.72 1.15 -4.05
C ALA A 6 -21.31 0.23 -3.15
N ILE A 7 -20.93 -0.68 -3.45
CA ILE A 7 -20.37 -1.46 -2.68
C ILE A 7 -19.06 -1.18 -2.53
N SER A 8 -18.55 -0.15 -2.91
CA SER A 8 -17.19 0.19 -2.81
C SER A 8 -16.81 0.35 -1.39
N CYS A 9 -15.71 -0.14 -1.00
CA CYS A 9 -15.10 0.13 0.27
C CYS A 9 -14.62 1.53 0.26
N GLU A 10 -15.19 2.35 1.07
CA GLU A 10 -14.72 3.71 1.16
C GLU A 10 -13.49 3.80 2.04
N VAL A 11 -12.67 4.80 1.80
CA VAL A 11 -11.46 5.03 2.57
C VAL A 11 -11.83 5.92 3.75
N PRO A 12 -11.53 5.53 4.98
CA PRO A 12 -11.78 6.42 6.12
C PRO A 12 -11.02 7.72 5.98
N ASP A 13 -11.57 8.78 6.49
CA ASP A 13 -10.96 10.09 6.42
C ASP A 13 -9.57 10.06 7.02
N GLY A 14 -8.61 10.61 6.31
CA GLY A 14 -7.25 10.69 6.80
C GLY A 14 -6.45 9.41 6.72
N ALA A 15 -6.94 8.41 6.02
CA ALA A 15 -6.16 7.18 5.83
C ALA A 15 -4.85 7.51 5.12
N ARG A 16 -3.74 7.12 5.73
CA ARG A 16 -2.43 7.49 5.22
C ARG A 16 -1.75 6.33 4.53
N ILE A 17 -1.08 6.66 3.42
CA ILE A 17 -0.35 5.68 2.67
C ILE A 17 1.06 6.23 2.45
N LEU A 18 2.05 5.38 2.56
CA LEU A 18 3.44 5.76 2.32
C LEU A 18 3.87 5.23 0.97
N ILE A 19 4.45 6.09 0.15
CA ILE A 19 4.96 5.71 -1.17
C ILE A 19 6.49 5.79 -1.11
N ILE A 20 7.16 4.68 -1.39
CA ILE A 20 8.61 4.63 -1.41
C ILE A 20 9.04 4.38 -2.85
N CYS A 21 9.51 5.42 -3.49
CA CYS A 21 9.83 5.37 -4.91
C CYS A 21 10.82 6.49 -5.24
N ASP A 22 11.82 6.19 -6.04
CA ASP A 22 12.82 7.19 -6.41
C ASP A 22 12.55 7.84 -7.78
N ASP A 23 11.48 7.45 -8.45
CA ASP A 23 11.09 8.05 -9.72
C ASP A 23 9.99 9.08 -9.46
N ASP A 24 10.29 10.34 -9.76
CA ASP A 24 9.36 11.42 -9.47
C ASP A 24 8.06 11.31 -10.26
N SER A 25 8.13 10.87 -11.50
CA SER A 25 6.92 10.70 -12.32
C SER A 25 5.98 9.66 -11.75
N ASP A 26 6.52 8.52 -11.36
CA ASP A 26 5.72 7.45 -10.77
C ASP A 26 5.16 7.89 -9.44
N THR A 27 5.94 8.60 -8.63
CA THR A 27 5.48 9.10 -7.34
C THR A 27 4.30 10.05 -7.51
N GLU A 28 4.41 11.01 -8.43
CA GLU A 28 3.33 11.96 -8.65
C GLU A 28 2.08 11.28 -9.20
N ARG A 29 2.26 10.31 -10.07
CA ARG A 29 1.13 9.58 -10.62
C ARG A 29 0.40 8.80 -9.54
N LEU A 30 1.12 8.07 -8.71
CA LEU A 30 0.53 7.33 -7.60
C LEU A 30 -0.15 8.25 -6.61
N LYS A 31 0.52 9.34 -6.27
CA LYS A 31 -0.02 10.31 -5.34
C LYS A 31 -1.37 10.86 -5.82
N THR A 32 -1.44 11.20 -7.10
CA THR A 32 -2.67 11.73 -7.69
C THR A 32 -3.78 10.68 -7.68
N ILE A 33 -3.48 9.47 -8.10
CA ILE A 33 -4.45 8.39 -8.16
C ILE A 33 -5.00 8.11 -6.76
N LEU A 34 -4.13 8.01 -5.78
CA LEU A 34 -4.54 7.64 -4.43
C LEU A 34 -5.27 8.78 -3.73
N ARG A 35 -4.89 10.03 -4.01
CA ARG A 35 -5.60 11.16 -3.45
C ARG A 35 -7.05 11.22 -3.94
N GLN A 36 -7.27 10.90 -5.19
CA GLN A 36 -8.63 10.87 -5.74
C GLN A 36 -9.49 9.81 -5.06
N ALA A 37 -8.86 8.79 -4.49
CA ALA A 37 -9.57 7.73 -3.78
C ALA A 37 -9.73 8.04 -2.29
N GLY A 38 -9.22 9.16 -1.81
CA GLY A 38 -9.38 9.56 -0.41
C GLY A 38 -8.19 9.32 0.49
N PHE A 39 -7.08 8.83 -0.06
CA PHE A 39 -5.87 8.62 0.74
C PHE A 39 -5.05 9.90 0.88
N VAL A 40 -4.41 10.03 2.02
CA VAL A 40 -3.41 11.07 2.22
C VAL A 40 -2.05 10.40 2.07
N SER A 41 -1.27 10.83 1.10
CA SER A 41 0.01 10.19 0.78
C SER A 41 1.19 10.96 1.35
N GLU A 42 2.17 10.22 1.84
CA GLU A 42 3.50 10.76 2.09
C GLU A 42 4.46 9.93 1.26
N PHE A 43 5.62 10.44 0.94
CA PHE A 43 6.55 9.70 0.10
C PHE A 43 7.98 9.84 0.58
N ALA A 44 8.77 8.83 0.24
CA ALA A 44 10.20 8.77 0.54
C ALA A 44 10.91 8.33 -0.72
N LYS A 45 12.09 8.88 -0.97
CA LYS A 45 12.84 8.56 -2.18
C LYS A 45 13.91 7.50 -1.96
N SER A 46 14.07 7.03 -0.74
CA SER A 46 15.02 5.98 -0.44
C SER A 46 14.36 4.96 0.47
N LEU A 47 14.92 3.78 0.48
CA LEU A 47 14.41 2.73 1.36
C LEU A 47 14.66 3.09 2.82
N THR A 48 15.81 3.66 3.12
CA THR A 48 16.13 4.07 4.49
C THR A 48 15.11 5.07 5.01
N ALA A 49 14.83 6.13 4.23
CA ALA A 49 13.83 7.12 4.63
C ALA A 49 12.45 6.50 4.74
N GLY A 50 12.12 5.59 3.82
CA GLY A 50 10.83 4.90 3.85
C GLY A 50 10.67 4.03 5.09
N CYS A 51 11.70 3.30 5.46
CA CYS A 51 11.67 2.47 6.66
C CYS A 51 11.52 3.31 7.93
N GLU A 52 12.19 4.45 7.98
CA GLU A 52 12.05 5.35 9.14
C GLU A 52 10.62 5.88 9.24
N ALA A 53 10.02 6.25 8.11
CA ALA A 53 8.64 6.71 8.11
C ALA A 53 7.68 5.58 8.51
N ALA A 54 7.93 4.37 8.02
CA ALA A 54 7.06 3.23 8.31
C ALA A 54 7.09 2.84 9.79
N LYS A 55 8.22 3.05 10.45
CA LYS A 55 8.35 2.74 11.88
C LYS A 55 7.48 3.62 12.75
N SER A 56 7.02 4.76 12.22
CA SER A 56 6.18 5.67 13.00
C SER A 56 4.85 5.07 13.39
N GLY A 57 4.41 4.03 12.71
CA GLY A 57 3.11 3.42 12.97
C GLY A 57 1.95 4.20 12.38
N ARG A 58 2.21 5.29 11.66
CA ARG A 58 1.14 6.12 11.10
C ARG A 58 0.54 5.54 9.83
N PHE A 59 1.25 4.64 9.17
CA PHE A 59 0.81 4.13 7.87
C PHE A 59 0.29 2.70 8.00
N ARG A 60 -0.81 2.42 7.33
CA ARG A 60 -1.36 1.07 7.27
C ARG A 60 -1.03 0.40 5.94
N VAL A 61 -0.67 1.20 4.94
CA VAL A 61 -0.33 0.70 3.61
C VAL A 61 0.96 1.37 3.18
N VAL A 62 1.88 0.58 2.66
CA VAL A 62 3.13 1.09 2.10
C VAL A 62 3.20 0.59 0.66
N VAL A 63 3.32 1.51 -0.29
CA VAL A 63 3.54 1.15 -1.70
C VAL A 63 5.01 1.41 -1.98
N SER A 64 5.73 0.40 -2.44
CA SER A 64 7.17 0.51 -2.65
C SER A 64 7.59 -0.09 -3.96
N THR A 65 8.57 0.52 -4.61
CA THR A 65 9.26 -0.19 -5.69
C THR A 65 10.08 -1.31 -5.04
N PRO A 66 10.30 -2.41 -5.77
CA PRO A 66 10.98 -3.57 -5.16
C PRO A 66 12.42 -3.32 -4.77
N LEU A 67 13.11 -2.49 -5.54
CA LEU A 67 14.52 -2.26 -5.31
C LEU A 67 14.83 -0.79 -5.44
N LEU A 68 15.49 -0.25 -4.46
CA LEU A 68 16.01 1.11 -4.49
C LEU A 68 17.52 1.04 -4.33
N SER A 69 18.21 2.17 -4.53
CA SER A 69 19.67 2.17 -4.50
C SER A 69 20.23 1.71 -3.15
N ASP A 70 19.48 1.88 -2.07
CA ASP A 70 19.93 1.56 -0.73
C ASP A 70 19.27 0.29 -0.16
N GLY A 71 18.56 -0.48 -0.96
CA GLY A 71 18.08 -1.77 -0.49
C GLY A 71 16.82 -2.27 -1.14
N SER A 72 16.33 -3.39 -0.63
CA SER A 72 15.17 -4.11 -1.14
C SER A 72 13.95 -3.89 -0.24
N TRP A 73 12.78 -3.94 -0.83
CA TRP A 73 11.51 -3.85 -0.14
C TRP A 73 11.36 -4.86 1.02
N ARG A 74 12.13 -5.94 0.97
CA ARG A 74 12.06 -6.97 2.01
C ARG A 74 12.39 -6.43 3.39
N ARG A 75 13.14 -5.33 3.42
CA ARG A 75 13.45 -4.66 4.67
C ARG A 75 12.20 -4.14 5.36
N LEU A 76 11.17 -3.78 4.58
CA LEU A 76 9.89 -3.35 5.16
C LEU A 76 9.23 -4.50 5.91
N ILE A 77 9.29 -5.71 5.36
CA ILE A 77 8.73 -6.86 6.02
C ILE A 77 9.51 -7.17 7.30
N GLU A 78 10.83 -7.04 7.25
CA GLU A 78 11.67 -7.28 8.42
C GLU A 78 11.34 -6.32 9.55
N ILE A 79 11.19 -5.03 9.26
CA ILE A 79 10.88 -4.06 10.30
C ILE A 79 9.45 -4.22 10.81
N ALA A 80 8.52 -4.60 9.94
CA ALA A 80 7.15 -4.84 10.38
C ALA A 80 7.11 -5.98 11.40
N ASN A 81 7.87 -7.03 11.14
CA ASN A 81 7.91 -8.16 12.05
C ASN A 81 8.68 -7.83 13.33
N HIS A 82 9.78 -7.12 13.21
CA HIS A 82 10.63 -6.81 14.36
C HIS A 82 9.93 -5.87 15.34
N TYR A 83 9.21 -4.87 14.83
CA TYR A 83 8.56 -3.87 15.67
C TYR A 83 7.06 -4.10 15.82
N ASP A 84 6.57 -5.24 15.33
CA ASP A 84 5.15 -5.60 15.41
C ASP A 84 4.26 -4.51 14.79
N LEU A 85 4.65 -4.07 13.59
CA LEU A 85 3.89 -3.07 12.86
C LEU A 85 2.94 -3.79 11.92
N GLY A 86 1.75 -3.28 11.78
CA GLY A 86 0.69 -3.98 11.05
C GLY A 86 0.41 -3.48 9.66
N PHE A 87 1.35 -2.77 9.04
CA PHE A 87 1.10 -2.29 7.68
C PHE A 87 1.23 -3.41 6.66
N GLU A 88 0.58 -3.21 5.52
CA GLU A 88 0.71 -4.12 4.39
C GLU A 88 1.56 -3.45 3.31
N VAL A 89 2.31 -4.24 2.57
CA VAL A 89 3.20 -3.74 1.52
C VAL A 89 2.66 -4.13 0.15
N VAL A 90 2.47 -3.13 -0.70
CA VAL A 90 2.07 -3.33 -2.09
C VAL A 90 3.27 -2.92 -2.94
N LEU A 91 3.70 -3.80 -3.82
CA LEU A 91 4.85 -3.50 -4.67
C LEU A 91 4.38 -2.87 -5.98
N TRP A 92 5.20 -1.95 -6.49
CA TRP A 92 4.92 -1.20 -7.71
C TRP A 92 6.15 -1.29 -8.59
N ALA A 93 6.06 -1.97 -9.71
CA ALA A 93 7.20 -2.19 -10.58
C ALA A 93 6.79 -2.18 -12.03
N ARG A 94 7.73 -1.80 -12.90
CA ARG A 94 7.45 -1.76 -14.33
C ARG A 94 7.53 -3.14 -14.96
N LYS A 95 8.30 -4.03 -14.36
CA LYS A 95 8.43 -5.38 -14.87
C LYS A 95 8.47 -6.36 -13.72
N PHE A 96 7.57 -7.32 -13.78
CA PHE A 96 7.60 -8.45 -12.91
C PHE A 96 7.26 -9.65 -13.76
N ASP A 97 8.12 -10.65 -13.80
CA ASP A 97 7.70 -11.91 -14.42
C ASP A 97 6.91 -12.71 -13.38
N PHE A 98 6.28 -13.77 -13.83
CA PHE A 98 5.41 -14.54 -12.96
C PHE A 98 6.15 -15.16 -11.76
N PRO A 99 7.35 -15.75 -11.92
CA PRO A 99 8.08 -16.25 -10.76
C PRO A 99 8.43 -15.19 -9.74
N GLU A 100 8.81 -13.99 -10.18
CA GLU A 100 9.11 -12.89 -9.27
C GLU A 100 7.88 -12.43 -8.52
N TRP A 101 6.76 -12.37 -9.20
CA TRP A 101 5.49 -11.99 -8.61
C TRP A 101 5.08 -12.98 -7.53
N ALA A 102 5.14 -14.29 -7.85
CA ALA A 102 4.77 -15.32 -6.90
C ALA A 102 5.70 -15.33 -5.69
N GLU A 103 6.99 -15.12 -5.91
CA GLU A 103 7.96 -15.09 -4.83
C GLU A 103 7.70 -13.91 -3.89
N ALA A 104 7.37 -12.74 -4.44
CA ALA A 104 7.09 -11.56 -3.63
C ALA A 104 5.87 -11.79 -2.73
N LEU A 105 4.82 -12.37 -3.26
CA LEU A 105 3.64 -12.68 -2.45
C LEU A 105 3.96 -13.66 -1.34
N LYS A 106 4.79 -14.65 -1.65
CA LYS A 106 5.20 -15.65 -0.67
C LYS A 106 6.04 -15.03 0.44
N GLU A 107 6.81 -14.01 0.11
CA GLU A 107 7.68 -13.35 1.08
C GLU A 107 6.99 -12.25 1.88
N GLY A 108 5.72 -12.02 1.65
CA GLY A 108 4.96 -11.11 2.50
C GLY A 108 4.37 -9.89 1.83
N ALA A 109 4.58 -9.70 0.54
CA ALA A 109 3.91 -8.59 -0.15
C ALA A 109 2.42 -8.87 -0.21
N PHE A 110 1.63 -7.85 0.01
CA PHE A 110 0.18 -7.99 -0.06
C PHE A 110 -0.26 -8.14 -1.51
N ASP A 111 0.33 -7.35 -2.40
CA ASP A 111 0.03 -7.42 -3.81
C ASP A 111 1.21 -6.85 -4.60
N VAL A 112 1.20 -7.10 -5.89
CA VAL A 112 2.21 -6.61 -6.80
C VAL A 112 1.51 -5.96 -7.97
N LEU A 113 1.79 -4.70 -8.22
CA LEU A 113 1.16 -3.94 -9.28
C LEU A 113 2.15 -3.62 -10.37
N ASP A 114 1.72 -3.76 -11.61
CA ASP A 114 2.47 -3.29 -12.74
C ASP A 114 2.32 -1.77 -12.81
N ALA A 115 3.42 -1.06 -12.90
CA ALA A 115 3.39 0.40 -12.97
C ALA A 115 2.64 0.92 -14.20
N LEU A 116 2.42 0.06 -15.19
CA LEU A 116 1.64 0.42 -16.36
C LEU A 116 0.17 0.03 -16.22
N CYS A 117 -0.23 -0.50 -15.06
CA CYS A 117 -1.61 -0.92 -14.86
C CYS A 117 -2.55 0.26 -14.79
N GLN A 118 -3.82 -0.02 -14.88
CA GLN A 118 -4.83 1.01 -14.78
C GLN A 118 -4.92 1.54 -13.35
N SER A 119 -5.27 2.79 -13.24
CA SER A 119 -5.42 3.46 -11.94
C SER A 119 -6.35 2.72 -11.00
N LEU A 120 -7.40 2.13 -11.53
CA LEU A 120 -8.38 1.43 -10.72
C LEU A 120 -7.76 0.26 -9.98
N LYS A 121 -6.84 -0.47 -10.61
CA LYS A 121 -6.20 -1.60 -9.94
C LYS A 121 -5.34 -1.14 -8.77
N ALA A 122 -4.66 -0.03 -8.91
CA ALA A 122 -3.85 0.51 -7.83
C ALA A 122 -4.72 0.91 -6.65
N VAL A 123 -5.85 1.56 -6.93
CA VAL A 123 -6.78 1.99 -5.90
C VAL A 123 -7.38 0.78 -5.18
N GLU A 124 -7.78 -0.23 -5.93
CA GLU A 124 -8.39 -1.41 -5.33
C GLU A 124 -7.40 -2.17 -4.45
N ALA A 125 -6.16 -2.29 -4.92
CA ALA A 125 -5.13 -2.96 -4.13
C ALA A 125 -4.86 -2.19 -2.83
N ALA A 126 -4.77 -0.86 -2.92
CA ALA A 126 -4.53 -0.04 -1.75
C ALA A 126 -5.68 -0.15 -0.75
N LYS A 127 -6.91 -0.14 -1.22
CA LYS A 127 -8.08 -0.29 -0.33
C LYS A 127 -8.09 -1.64 0.36
N ARG A 128 -7.83 -2.71 -0.39
CA ARG A 128 -7.81 -4.04 0.21
C ARG A 128 -6.67 -4.17 1.21
N ALA A 129 -5.52 -3.60 0.91
CA ALA A 129 -4.39 -3.61 1.82
C ALA A 129 -4.71 -2.84 3.10
N LEU A 130 -5.40 -1.71 2.98
CA LEU A 130 -5.79 -0.91 4.13
C LEU A 130 -6.68 -1.72 5.07
N TRP A 131 -7.71 -2.36 4.56
CA TRP A 131 -8.62 -3.12 5.39
C TRP A 131 -7.94 -4.37 5.96
N ALA A 132 -7.04 -5.00 5.19
CA ALA A 132 -6.27 -6.12 5.71
C ALA A 132 -5.40 -5.69 6.89
N ALA A 133 -4.80 -4.51 6.81
CA ALA A 133 -3.97 -4.00 7.90
C ALA A 133 -4.79 -3.75 9.16
N TYR A 134 -5.99 -3.18 9.02
CA TYR A 134 -6.86 -2.99 10.17
C TYR A 134 -7.25 -4.33 10.79
N LEU A 135 -7.54 -5.33 9.97
CA LEU A 135 -7.92 -6.64 10.48
C LEU A 135 -6.76 -7.35 11.19
N LYS A 136 -5.52 -6.96 10.90
CA LYS A 136 -4.37 -7.48 11.62
C LYS A 136 -4.14 -6.78 12.94
N GLY A 137 -4.98 -5.83 13.29
CA GLY A 137 -4.81 -5.11 14.53
C GLY A 137 -3.83 -3.96 14.48
N ALA A 138 -3.62 -3.40 13.31
CA ALA A 138 -2.66 -2.33 13.12
C ALA A 138 -3.17 -0.99 13.65
N GLY A 139 -3.95 -0.99 14.65
CA GLY A 139 -4.48 0.24 15.24
C GLY A 139 -5.97 0.13 15.44
N PRO A 140 -6.63 1.22 15.82
CA PRO A 140 -8.07 1.18 16.05
C PRO A 140 -8.79 0.82 14.76
N ILE A 141 -9.80 -0.01 14.88
CA ILE A 141 -10.63 -0.37 13.75
C ILE A 141 -11.55 0.78 13.45
N PRO A 142 -11.53 1.32 12.22
CA PRO A 142 -12.41 2.44 11.91
C PRO A 142 -13.86 2.00 11.85
N GLU A 143 -14.75 2.99 11.97
CA GLU A 143 -16.14 2.72 11.81
C GLU A 143 -16.45 2.31 10.39
N ALA A 144 -17.57 1.67 10.20
CA ALA A 144 -18.03 1.32 8.87
C ALA A 144 -17.91 2.49 7.91
N PRO A 145 -17.74 2.25 6.61
CA PRO A 145 -18.09 0.98 5.97
C PRO A 145 -16.92 0.02 5.91
N TRP A 146 -17.19 -1.22 6.26
CA TRP A 146 -16.24 -2.28 6.07
C TRP A 146 -16.48 -2.95 4.72
N PRO A 147 -15.46 -3.57 4.15
CA PRO A 147 -15.67 -4.36 2.94
C PRO A 147 -16.66 -5.47 3.23
N GLN A 148 -17.68 -5.56 2.39
CA GLN A 148 -18.64 -6.61 2.59
C GLN A 148 -18.08 -7.88 2.01
N LYS A 149 -18.21 -8.98 2.78
CA LYS A 149 -17.87 -10.19 2.22
C LYS A 149 -18.95 -10.58 1.34
N ALA A 150 -18.64 -11.09 0.24
CA ALA A 150 -19.64 -11.65 -0.58
C ALA A 150 -20.21 -12.77 0.19
N ALA A 151 -21.38 -12.73 0.45
CA ALA A 151 -22.01 -13.71 1.33
C ALA A 151 -22.07 -15.05 0.66
#